data_169f611cd2cec7166be3ba901e64d8f4
#
_entry.id   169f611cd2cec7166be3ba901e64d8f4
#
_cell.length_a   1.000
_cell.length_b   1.000
_cell.length_c   1.000
_cell.angle_alpha   90.00
_cell.angle_beta   90.00
_cell.angle_gamma   90.00
#
_symmetry.space_group_name_H-M   'P 1'
#
loop_
_entity.id
_entity.type
_entity.pdbx_description
1 polymer ?
#
loop_
_entity_poly.entity_id
_entity_poly.type
_entity_poly.pdbx_seq_one_letter_code
_entity_poly.pdbx_strand_id
1 'polypeptide(L)'
;VIRCRLLGPVEVTADGGPAPQELLWRKNLALLVYLARSPRGRTRDHLVGLLWPEKQETQARHSLNEALRVLRRAVGEDAVQSDARQVHVVTDSLELDTEWFETLVAGGKWREAADLVGGEFLEGFGVPGASDFEDWLRHERDAWRRLGTQALSRAAGESLASGSMLKGIELARRALGLDPLAEGAARALMKGLAISGD
;
A
#
# COMPACT_ATOMS: atom_id res chain seq x y z
N VAL A 1 9.44 7.65 -13.78
CA VAL A 1 8.69 6.65 -13.00
C VAL A 1 8.24 7.27 -11.67
N ILE A 2 7.01 7.01 -11.26
CA ILE A 2 6.49 7.38 -9.93
C ILE A 2 6.64 6.17 -9.01
N ARG A 3 7.28 6.39 -7.84
CA ARG A 3 7.45 5.37 -6.80
C ARG A 3 6.54 5.68 -5.64
N CYS A 4 5.73 4.70 -5.23
CA CYS A 4 4.85 4.81 -4.08
C CYS A 4 5.24 3.76 -3.02
N ARG A 5 5.56 4.23 -1.83
CA ARG A 5 5.67 3.40 -0.63
C ARG A 5 4.35 3.51 0.13
N LEU A 6 3.65 2.41 0.22
CA LEU A 6 2.29 2.31 0.75
C LEU A 6 2.21 1.41 1.99
N LEU A 7 3.25 0.59 2.25
CA LEU A 7 3.34 -0.32 3.40
C LEU A 7 3.94 0.37 4.63
N GLY A 8 3.35 1.49 5.03
CA GLY A 8 3.75 2.39 6.11
C GLY A 8 3.24 3.80 5.85
N PRO A 9 3.88 4.82 6.45
CA PRO A 9 3.63 6.21 6.11
C PRO A 9 3.78 6.42 4.60
N VAL A 10 2.81 7.11 3.98
CA VAL A 10 2.77 7.28 2.53
C VAL A 10 3.91 8.16 2.05
N GLU A 11 4.75 7.62 1.18
CA GLU A 11 5.79 8.37 0.48
C GLU A 11 5.61 8.20 -1.03
N VAL A 12 5.61 9.32 -1.75
CA VAL A 12 5.52 9.33 -3.22
C VAL A 12 6.67 10.16 -3.76
N THR A 13 7.45 9.58 -4.65
CA THR A 13 8.59 10.23 -5.30
C THR A 13 8.50 10.09 -6.82
N ALA A 14 9.15 10.98 -7.54
CA ALA A 14 9.32 10.89 -8.98
C ALA A 14 10.81 10.74 -9.32
N ASP A 15 11.13 10.30 -10.53
CA ASP A 15 12.52 10.24 -10.99
C ASP A 15 13.16 11.63 -10.88
N GLY A 16 14.24 11.69 -10.10
CA GLY A 16 15.02 12.90 -9.89
C GLY A 16 14.49 13.86 -8.83
N GLY A 17 13.44 13.52 -8.05
CA GLY A 17 12.99 14.41 -6.99
C GLY A 17 11.63 14.11 -6.38
N PRO A 18 11.03 15.09 -5.73
CA PRO A 18 9.71 14.93 -5.12
C PRO A 18 8.62 14.76 -6.18
N ALA A 19 7.56 14.04 -5.84
CA ALA A 19 6.39 13.92 -6.68
C ALA A 19 5.71 15.29 -6.89
N PRO A 20 4.97 15.47 -8.01
CA PRO A 20 4.18 16.67 -8.23
C PRO A 20 3.19 16.91 -7.08
N GLN A 21 3.15 18.13 -6.54
CA GLN A 21 2.33 18.46 -5.39
C GLN A 21 0.84 18.15 -5.59
N GLU A 22 0.33 18.39 -6.80
CA GLU A 22 -1.07 18.13 -7.15
C GLU A 22 -1.42 16.63 -7.03
N LEU A 23 -0.45 15.72 -7.31
CA LEU A 23 -0.63 14.28 -7.15
C LEU A 23 -0.84 13.91 -5.68
N LEU A 24 -0.21 14.62 -4.76
CA LEU A 24 -0.28 14.38 -3.32
C LEU A 24 -1.59 14.87 -2.68
N TRP A 25 -2.44 15.57 -3.43
CA TRP A 25 -3.78 15.92 -2.95
C TRP A 25 -4.57 14.63 -2.68
N ARG A 26 -5.24 14.58 -1.54
CA ARG A 26 -5.85 13.35 -1.00
C ARG A 26 -6.66 12.56 -2.02
N LYS A 27 -7.57 13.21 -2.76
CA LYS A 27 -8.43 12.52 -3.74
C LYS A 27 -7.67 12.07 -4.99
N ASN A 28 -6.62 12.77 -5.39
CA ASN A 28 -5.79 12.37 -6.52
C ASN A 28 -4.92 11.14 -6.17
N LEU A 29 -4.30 11.17 -5.00
CA LEU A 29 -3.51 10.04 -4.52
C LEU A 29 -4.40 8.82 -4.23
N ALA A 30 -5.57 9.03 -3.63
CA ALA A 30 -6.56 7.97 -3.43
C ALA A 30 -6.98 7.33 -4.75
N LEU A 31 -7.27 8.14 -5.77
CA LEU A 31 -7.62 7.67 -7.11
C LEU A 31 -6.50 6.84 -7.74
N LEU A 32 -5.25 7.32 -7.66
CA LEU A 32 -4.09 6.60 -8.20
C LEU A 32 -3.95 5.23 -7.53
N VAL A 33 -3.90 5.19 -6.20
CA VAL A 33 -3.71 3.94 -5.45
C VAL A 33 -4.88 2.98 -5.67
N TYR A 34 -6.11 3.48 -5.64
CA TYR A 34 -7.30 2.66 -5.88
C TYR A 34 -7.30 2.03 -7.28
N LEU A 35 -6.93 2.80 -8.31
CA LEU A 35 -6.85 2.29 -9.68
C LEU A 35 -5.68 1.32 -9.87
N ALA A 36 -4.52 1.60 -9.29
CA ALA A 36 -3.37 0.70 -9.32
C ALA A 36 -3.68 -0.66 -8.65
N ARG A 37 -4.51 -0.66 -7.60
CA ARG A 37 -5.02 -1.87 -6.94
C ARG A 37 -6.24 -2.49 -7.64
N SER A 38 -6.65 -1.95 -8.78
CA SER A 38 -7.82 -2.40 -9.55
C SER A 38 -7.42 -2.84 -10.97
N PRO A 39 -6.80 -4.01 -11.16
CA PRO A 39 -6.20 -4.42 -12.44
C PRO A 39 -7.19 -4.53 -13.61
N ARG A 40 -8.49 -4.65 -13.33
CA ARG A 40 -9.56 -4.67 -14.35
C ARG A 40 -10.12 -3.28 -14.66
N GLY A 41 -9.54 -2.23 -14.08
CA GLY A 41 -10.10 -0.88 -14.13
C GLY A 41 -11.40 -0.73 -13.35
N ARG A 42 -11.99 0.46 -13.42
CA ARG A 42 -13.25 0.81 -12.74
C ARG A 42 -14.11 1.69 -13.63
N THR A 43 -15.42 1.63 -13.43
CA THR A 43 -16.33 2.54 -14.14
C THR A 43 -16.21 3.96 -13.59
N ARG A 44 -16.44 4.94 -14.45
CA ARG A 44 -16.38 6.36 -14.06
C ARG A 44 -17.41 6.68 -12.98
N ASP A 45 -18.62 6.10 -13.08
CA ASP A 45 -19.69 6.31 -12.11
C ASP A 45 -19.31 5.74 -10.73
N HIS A 46 -18.66 4.57 -10.70
CA HIS A 46 -18.13 4.02 -9.46
C HIS A 46 -17.07 4.93 -8.83
N LEU A 47 -16.11 5.45 -9.62
CA LEU A 47 -15.07 6.34 -9.13
C LEU A 47 -15.62 7.67 -8.61
N VAL A 48 -16.65 8.20 -9.26
CA VAL A 48 -17.37 9.40 -8.83
C VAL A 48 -18.03 9.18 -7.47
N GLY A 49 -18.81 8.09 -7.32
CA GLY A 49 -19.44 7.74 -6.05
C GLY A 49 -18.43 7.47 -4.95
N LEU A 50 -17.32 6.80 -5.29
CA LEU A 50 -16.26 6.45 -4.34
C LEU A 50 -15.57 7.68 -3.72
N LEU A 51 -15.23 8.71 -4.53
CA LEU A 51 -14.37 9.81 -4.08
C LEU A 51 -15.06 11.17 -3.97
N TRP A 52 -16.21 11.35 -4.59
CA TRP A 52 -16.96 12.61 -4.56
C TRP A 52 -18.46 12.42 -4.28
N PRO A 53 -18.84 11.60 -3.27
CA PRO A 53 -20.27 11.33 -2.98
C PRO A 53 -21.02 12.60 -2.56
N GLU A 54 -20.31 13.60 -2.04
CA GLU A 54 -20.88 14.87 -1.61
C GLU A 54 -21.24 15.84 -2.72
N LYS A 55 -20.77 15.56 -3.96
CA LYS A 55 -20.95 16.46 -5.11
C LYS A 55 -22.12 16.06 -5.97
N GLN A 56 -22.75 17.04 -6.60
CA GLN A 56 -23.69 16.78 -7.71
C GLN A 56 -22.96 16.10 -8.87
N GLU A 57 -23.66 15.25 -9.63
CA GLU A 57 -23.08 14.38 -10.66
C GLU A 57 -22.19 15.13 -11.64
N THR A 58 -22.65 16.27 -12.20
CA THR A 58 -21.86 17.07 -13.15
C THR A 58 -20.55 17.57 -12.54
N GLN A 59 -20.60 18.05 -11.31
CA GLN A 59 -19.42 18.55 -10.59
C GLN A 59 -18.46 17.42 -10.22
N ALA A 60 -19.00 16.25 -9.81
CA ALA A 60 -18.22 15.09 -9.48
C ALA A 60 -17.50 14.52 -10.72
N ARG A 61 -18.19 14.46 -11.88
CA ARG A 61 -17.57 14.07 -13.16
C ARG A 61 -16.47 15.04 -13.60
N HIS A 62 -16.68 16.35 -13.42
CA HIS A 62 -15.63 17.34 -13.67
C HIS A 62 -14.42 17.11 -12.75
N SER A 63 -14.64 16.88 -11.46
CA SER A 63 -13.58 16.61 -10.51
C SER A 63 -12.79 15.33 -10.85
N LEU A 64 -13.46 14.28 -11.28
CA LEU A 64 -12.79 13.06 -11.78
C LEU A 64 -11.92 13.37 -13.02
N ASN A 65 -12.43 14.15 -13.98
CA ASN A 65 -11.64 14.51 -15.17
C ASN A 65 -10.37 15.29 -14.81
N GLU A 66 -10.47 16.25 -13.88
CA GLU A 66 -9.31 17.00 -13.40
C GLU A 66 -8.31 16.08 -12.66
N ALA A 67 -8.78 15.17 -11.81
CA ALA A 67 -7.93 14.20 -11.15
C ALA A 67 -7.21 13.30 -12.17
N LEU A 68 -7.92 12.78 -13.18
CA LEU A 68 -7.32 11.97 -14.24
C LEU A 68 -6.26 12.77 -15.05
N ARG A 69 -6.49 14.07 -15.27
CA ARG A 69 -5.50 14.94 -15.92
C ARG A 69 -4.24 15.10 -15.07
N VAL A 70 -4.39 15.24 -13.76
CA VAL A 70 -3.25 15.29 -12.82
C VAL A 70 -2.49 13.95 -12.85
N LEU A 71 -3.19 12.83 -12.80
CA LEU A 71 -2.57 11.51 -12.86
C LEU A 71 -1.76 11.37 -14.16
N ARG A 72 -2.35 11.65 -15.33
CA ARG A 72 -1.65 11.55 -16.62
C ARG A 72 -0.37 12.37 -16.65
N ARG A 73 -0.41 13.60 -16.17
CA ARG A 73 0.80 14.45 -16.10
C ARG A 73 1.88 13.86 -15.20
N ALA A 74 1.49 13.16 -14.14
CA ALA A 74 2.42 12.58 -13.19
C ALA A 74 3.01 11.24 -13.66
N VAL A 75 2.16 10.32 -14.14
CA VAL A 75 2.56 8.93 -14.47
C VAL A 75 2.73 8.68 -15.97
N GLY A 76 2.35 9.65 -16.82
CA GLY A 76 2.36 9.54 -18.28
C GLY A 76 0.96 9.40 -18.89
N GLU A 77 0.79 9.95 -20.09
CA GLU A 77 -0.52 9.96 -20.78
C GLU A 77 -1.02 8.53 -21.06
N ASP A 78 -0.12 7.62 -21.47
CA ASP A 78 -0.46 6.24 -21.82
C ASP A 78 -0.73 5.38 -20.58
N ALA A 79 -0.25 5.77 -19.41
CA ALA A 79 -0.43 5.04 -18.17
C ALA A 79 -1.86 5.13 -17.62
N VAL A 80 -2.62 6.17 -17.96
CA VAL A 80 -4.00 6.37 -17.52
C VAL A 80 -4.94 6.27 -18.71
N GLN A 81 -5.35 5.07 -19.02
CA GLN A 81 -6.30 4.79 -20.11
C GLN A 81 -7.73 5.03 -19.63
N SER A 82 -8.52 5.77 -20.39
CA SER A 82 -9.92 5.97 -20.06
C SER A 82 -10.74 6.17 -21.31
N ASP A 83 -11.94 5.61 -21.32
CA ASP A 83 -12.99 5.83 -22.29
C ASP A 83 -14.21 6.52 -21.63
N ALA A 84 -15.35 6.50 -22.32
CA ALA A 84 -16.60 7.08 -21.81
C ALA A 84 -17.14 6.37 -20.56
N ARG A 85 -16.74 5.12 -20.29
CA ARG A 85 -17.30 4.27 -19.24
C ARG A 85 -16.28 3.84 -18.19
N GLN A 86 -15.05 3.56 -18.59
CA GLN A 86 -14.05 2.93 -17.73
C GLN A 86 -12.77 3.75 -17.63
N VAL A 87 -12.05 3.55 -16.53
CA VAL A 87 -10.71 4.07 -16.27
C VAL A 87 -9.84 2.89 -15.83
N HIS A 88 -8.66 2.81 -16.41
CA HIS A 88 -7.65 1.81 -16.10
C HIS A 88 -6.29 2.49 -15.95
N VAL A 89 -5.48 2.04 -15.00
CA VAL A 89 -4.08 2.45 -14.85
C VAL A 89 -3.19 1.28 -15.22
N VAL A 90 -2.27 1.52 -16.16
CA VAL A 90 -1.21 0.59 -16.51
C VAL A 90 -0.04 0.86 -15.55
N THR A 91 0.35 -0.15 -14.80
CA THR A 91 1.32 0.02 -13.70
C THR A 91 2.79 0.07 -14.16
N ASP A 92 3.08 -0.12 -15.46
CA ASP A 92 4.46 -0.09 -15.99
C ASP A 92 5.22 1.22 -15.71
N SER A 93 4.49 2.32 -15.46
CA SER A 93 5.04 3.63 -15.08
C SER A 93 5.03 3.89 -13.58
N LEU A 94 4.60 2.90 -12.79
CA LEU A 94 4.49 2.97 -11.34
C LEU A 94 5.37 1.89 -10.72
N GLU A 95 6.09 2.25 -9.68
CA GLU A 95 6.75 1.30 -8.79
C GLU A 95 6.02 1.31 -7.46
N LEU A 96 5.32 0.23 -7.14
CA LEU A 96 4.58 0.07 -5.89
C LEU A 96 5.29 -0.94 -5.00
N ASP A 97 5.57 -0.58 -3.76
CA ASP A 97 6.14 -1.50 -2.78
C ASP A 97 5.23 -2.71 -2.51
N THR A 98 3.92 -2.55 -2.69
CA THR A 98 2.94 -3.63 -2.61
C THR A 98 3.14 -4.71 -3.68
N GLU A 99 3.45 -4.35 -4.93
CA GLU A 99 3.71 -5.30 -6.01
C GLU A 99 5.03 -6.04 -5.79
N TRP A 100 6.05 -5.30 -5.32
CA TRP A 100 7.33 -5.89 -4.93
C TRP A 100 7.16 -6.88 -3.78
N PHE A 101 6.39 -6.50 -2.76
CA PHE A 101 6.09 -7.37 -1.63
C PHE A 101 5.42 -8.66 -2.08
N GLU A 102 4.37 -8.57 -2.90
CA GLU A 102 3.66 -9.74 -3.44
C GLU A 102 4.61 -10.67 -4.22
N THR A 103 5.48 -10.09 -5.05
CA THR A 103 6.49 -10.84 -5.82
C THR A 103 7.49 -11.55 -4.91
N LEU A 104 8.00 -10.87 -3.88
CA LEU A 104 8.94 -11.43 -2.91
C LEU A 104 8.31 -12.57 -2.10
N VAL A 105 7.07 -12.38 -1.65
CA VAL A 105 6.32 -13.40 -0.92
C VAL A 105 6.06 -14.64 -1.79
N ALA A 106 5.65 -14.44 -3.04
CA ALA A 106 5.47 -15.54 -4.00
C ALA A 106 6.76 -16.32 -4.26
N GLY A 107 7.91 -15.63 -4.22
CA GLY A 107 9.25 -16.22 -4.34
C GLY A 107 9.82 -16.81 -3.03
N GLY A 108 9.08 -16.75 -1.92
CA GLY A 108 9.55 -17.22 -0.61
C GLY A 108 10.64 -16.35 0.04
N LYS A 109 10.84 -15.14 -0.45
CA LYS A 109 11.87 -14.20 0.00
C LYS A 109 11.37 -13.36 1.19
N TRP A 110 11.11 -14.05 2.32
CA TRP A 110 10.42 -13.45 3.48
C TRP A 110 11.19 -12.30 4.14
N ARG A 111 12.53 -12.36 4.17
CA ARG A 111 13.35 -11.28 4.77
C ARG A 111 13.27 -10.01 3.94
N GLU A 112 13.41 -10.13 2.62
CA GLU A 112 13.31 -9.01 1.69
C GLU A 112 11.89 -8.41 1.72
N ALA A 113 10.83 -9.25 1.77
CA ALA A 113 9.46 -8.79 1.92
C ALA A 113 9.25 -8.06 3.26
N ALA A 114 9.79 -8.57 4.37
CA ALA A 114 9.69 -7.95 5.69
C ALA A 114 10.36 -6.57 5.75
N ASP A 115 11.41 -6.34 4.96
CA ASP A 115 12.08 -5.03 4.90
C ASP A 115 11.21 -3.95 4.23
N LEU A 116 10.24 -4.34 3.39
CA LEU A 116 9.26 -3.40 2.80
C LEU A 116 8.16 -2.97 3.77
N VAL A 117 7.90 -3.73 4.84
CA VAL A 117 6.82 -3.45 5.79
C VAL A 117 7.25 -2.34 6.74
N GLY A 118 6.91 -1.10 6.45
CA GLY A 118 7.21 0.07 7.29
C GLY A 118 6.18 0.36 8.37
N GLY A 119 4.94 -0.14 8.21
CA GLY A 119 3.82 0.12 9.11
C GLY A 119 2.49 -0.38 8.54
N GLU A 120 1.39 0.30 8.90
CA GLU A 120 0.07 0.01 8.35
C GLU A 120 -0.02 0.48 6.90
N PHE A 121 -0.78 -0.24 6.07
CA PHE A 121 -1.02 0.19 4.68
C PHE A 121 -1.66 1.58 4.63
N LEU A 122 -1.05 2.51 3.87
CA LEU A 122 -1.44 3.92 3.79
C LEU A 122 -1.57 4.54 5.20
N GLU A 123 -0.57 4.37 6.04
CA GLU A 123 -0.58 4.85 7.42
C GLU A 123 -0.81 6.37 7.48
N GLY A 124 -1.78 6.79 8.31
CA GLY A 124 -2.15 8.21 8.45
C GLY A 124 -2.89 8.82 7.26
N PHE A 125 -3.13 8.06 6.18
CA PHE A 125 -3.87 8.53 5.02
C PHE A 125 -5.37 8.25 5.15
N GLY A 126 -6.19 9.13 4.57
CA GLY A 126 -7.64 8.97 4.47
C GLY A 126 -8.27 10.08 3.63
N VAL A 127 -9.51 9.89 3.21
CA VAL A 127 -10.29 10.85 2.42
C VAL A 127 -11.59 11.16 3.17
N PRO A 128 -11.59 12.12 4.10
CA PRO A 128 -12.78 12.47 4.86
C PRO A 128 -13.98 12.77 3.96
N GLY A 129 -15.14 12.20 4.27
CA GLY A 129 -16.37 12.37 3.50
C GLY A 129 -16.55 11.38 2.34
N ALA A 130 -15.57 10.51 2.08
CA ALA A 130 -15.65 9.45 1.07
C ALA A 130 -15.79 8.06 1.74
N SER A 131 -16.98 7.79 2.28
CA SER A 131 -17.27 6.59 3.10
C SER A 131 -16.87 5.29 2.41
N ASP A 132 -17.22 5.13 1.14
CA ASP A 132 -16.95 3.90 0.39
C ASP A 132 -15.44 3.69 0.17
N PHE A 133 -14.68 4.79 -0.01
CA PHE A 133 -13.22 4.73 -0.07
C PHE A 133 -12.63 4.35 1.29
N GLU A 134 -13.12 4.93 2.39
CA GLU A 134 -12.67 4.60 3.75
C GLU A 134 -12.96 3.13 4.10
N ASP A 135 -14.10 2.59 3.64
CA ASP A 135 -14.45 1.18 3.82
C ASP A 135 -13.51 0.28 3.02
N TRP A 136 -13.22 0.61 1.76
CA TRP A 136 -12.22 -0.08 0.97
C TRP A 136 -10.83 -0.03 1.63
N LEU A 137 -10.42 1.15 2.09
CA LEU A 137 -9.13 1.34 2.74
C LEU A 137 -8.99 0.49 4.01
N ARG A 138 -10.06 0.37 4.80
CA ARG A 138 -10.08 -0.50 5.98
C ARG A 138 -9.88 -1.96 5.61
N HIS A 139 -10.57 -2.45 4.58
CA HIS A 139 -10.40 -3.82 4.10
C HIS A 139 -8.97 -4.09 3.57
N GLU A 140 -8.40 -3.15 2.82
CA GLU A 140 -7.00 -3.25 2.36
C GLU A 140 -6.05 -3.29 3.56
N ARG A 141 -6.21 -2.40 4.55
CA ARG A 141 -5.41 -2.39 5.78
C ARG A 141 -5.44 -3.72 6.50
N ASP A 142 -6.61 -4.30 6.66
CA ASP A 142 -6.76 -5.61 7.28
C ASP A 142 -6.06 -6.72 6.49
N ALA A 143 -6.13 -6.70 5.18
CA ALA A 143 -5.45 -7.65 4.31
C ALA A 143 -3.93 -7.49 4.40
N TRP A 144 -3.44 -6.26 4.26
CA TRP A 144 -2.00 -5.95 4.33
C TRP A 144 -1.41 -6.19 5.71
N ARG A 145 -2.14 -5.92 6.79
CA ARG A 145 -1.73 -6.25 8.15
C ARG A 145 -1.47 -7.75 8.29
N ARG A 146 -2.38 -8.61 7.80
CA ARG A 146 -2.18 -10.06 7.84
C ARG A 146 -0.94 -10.50 7.04
N LEU A 147 -0.78 -9.99 5.82
CA LEU A 147 0.36 -10.34 4.96
C LEU A 147 1.68 -9.83 5.55
N GLY A 148 1.73 -8.60 6.03
CA GLY A 148 2.90 -8.01 6.66
C GLY A 148 3.31 -8.75 7.94
N THR A 149 2.34 -9.07 8.79
CA THR A 149 2.56 -9.88 10.00
C THR A 149 3.12 -11.26 9.66
N GLN A 150 2.58 -11.90 8.61
CA GLN A 150 3.08 -13.20 8.15
C GLN A 150 4.54 -13.11 7.67
N ALA A 151 4.86 -12.12 6.84
CA ALA A 151 6.20 -11.92 6.30
C ALA A 151 7.22 -11.66 7.43
N LEU A 152 6.90 -10.75 8.35
CA LEU A 152 7.73 -10.43 9.51
C LEU A 152 7.94 -11.65 10.42
N SER A 153 6.88 -12.44 10.70
CA SER A 153 6.97 -13.62 11.54
C SER A 153 7.85 -14.72 10.92
N ARG A 154 7.71 -14.94 9.60
CA ARG A 154 8.57 -15.90 8.88
C ARG A 154 10.02 -15.43 8.82
N ALA A 155 10.25 -14.18 8.49
CA ALA A 155 11.59 -13.58 8.48
C ALA A 155 12.25 -13.63 9.86
N ALA A 156 11.49 -13.45 10.94
CA ALA A 156 11.97 -13.60 12.31
C ALA A 156 12.44 -15.03 12.56
N GLY A 157 11.63 -16.03 12.21
CA GLY A 157 11.98 -17.45 12.35
C GLY A 157 13.25 -17.84 11.57
N GLU A 158 13.36 -17.40 10.32
CA GLU A 158 14.55 -17.61 9.47
C GLU A 158 15.80 -16.95 10.06
N SER A 159 15.65 -15.72 10.59
CA SER A 159 16.77 -14.99 11.21
C SER A 159 17.28 -15.71 12.45
N LEU A 160 16.38 -16.20 13.32
CA LEU A 160 16.74 -17.00 14.48
C LEU A 160 17.40 -18.32 14.09
N ALA A 161 16.88 -18.99 13.07
CA ALA A 161 17.46 -20.26 12.58
C ALA A 161 18.87 -20.07 12.01
N SER A 162 19.15 -18.91 11.40
CA SER A 162 20.48 -18.58 10.88
C SER A 162 21.44 -17.95 11.91
N GLY A 163 21.06 -17.89 13.19
CA GLY A 163 21.87 -17.34 14.27
C GLY A 163 21.81 -15.80 14.40
N SER A 164 21.00 -15.12 13.58
CA SER A 164 20.82 -13.66 13.64
C SER A 164 19.82 -13.25 14.72
N MET A 165 20.17 -13.45 16.01
CA MET A 165 19.24 -13.32 17.15
C MET A 165 18.61 -11.92 17.23
N LEU A 166 19.43 -10.86 17.22
CA LEU A 166 18.92 -9.49 17.33
C LEU A 166 17.94 -9.13 16.23
N LYS A 167 18.25 -9.53 14.99
CA LYS A 167 17.34 -9.29 13.86
C LYS A 167 16.04 -10.09 13.98
N GLY A 168 16.13 -11.32 14.43
CA GLY A 168 14.95 -12.16 14.66
C GLY A 168 14.02 -11.57 15.75
N ILE A 169 14.59 -11.09 16.85
CA ILE A 169 13.85 -10.40 17.93
C ILE A 169 13.22 -9.11 17.42
N GLU A 170 13.96 -8.29 16.67
CA GLU A 170 13.44 -7.05 16.07
C GLU A 170 12.23 -7.33 15.16
N LEU A 171 12.37 -8.27 14.24
CA LEU A 171 11.30 -8.63 13.29
C LEU A 171 10.06 -9.18 14.02
N ALA A 172 10.25 -9.99 15.05
CA ALA A 172 9.15 -10.52 15.88
C ALA A 172 8.41 -9.38 16.62
N ARG A 173 9.13 -8.42 17.16
CA ARG A 173 8.53 -7.22 17.80
C ARG A 173 7.75 -6.38 16.80
N ARG A 174 8.27 -6.18 15.59
CA ARG A 174 7.56 -5.46 14.52
C ARG A 174 6.27 -6.19 14.13
N ALA A 175 6.31 -7.51 14.01
CA ALA A 175 5.12 -8.31 13.72
C ALA A 175 4.04 -8.16 14.80
N LEU A 176 4.43 -8.20 16.08
CA LEU A 176 3.52 -7.98 17.21
C LEU A 176 3.02 -6.54 17.31
N GLY A 177 3.77 -5.57 16.78
CA GLY A 177 3.32 -4.19 16.65
C GLY A 177 2.18 -4.02 15.62
N LEU A 178 2.19 -4.83 14.55
CA LEU A 178 1.10 -4.86 13.57
C LEU A 178 -0.09 -5.69 14.04
N ASP A 179 0.17 -6.84 14.65
CA ASP A 179 -0.84 -7.74 15.17
C ASP A 179 -0.38 -8.35 16.52
N PRO A 180 -0.91 -7.83 17.64
CA PRO A 180 -0.55 -8.31 18.97
C PRO A 180 -0.93 -9.79 19.22
N LEU A 181 -1.81 -10.36 18.40
CA LEU A 181 -2.25 -11.74 18.50
C LEU A 181 -1.48 -12.72 17.59
N ALA A 182 -0.42 -12.24 16.93
CA ALA A 182 0.40 -13.05 16.03
C ALA A 182 1.20 -14.12 16.80
N GLU A 183 0.63 -15.30 16.98
CA GLU A 183 1.26 -16.42 17.73
C GLU A 183 2.65 -16.80 17.19
N GLY A 184 2.84 -16.78 15.85
CA GLY A 184 4.14 -17.09 15.24
C GLY A 184 5.22 -16.11 15.65
N ALA A 185 4.88 -14.81 15.71
CA ALA A 185 5.77 -13.75 16.15
C ALA A 185 6.05 -13.87 17.66
N ALA A 186 5.02 -14.13 18.47
CA ALA A 186 5.19 -14.32 19.91
C ALA A 186 6.14 -15.50 20.21
N ARG A 187 5.97 -16.63 19.54
CA ARG A 187 6.88 -17.79 19.67
C ARG A 187 8.31 -17.46 19.24
N ALA A 188 8.47 -16.74 18.13
CA ALA A 188 9.79 -16.31 17.66
C ALA A 188 10.46 -15.38 18.68
N LEU A 189 9.71 -14.41 19.21
CA LEU A 189 10.21 -13.49 20.23
C LEU A 189 10.67 -14.23 21.49
N MET A 190 9.83 -15.10 22.05
CA MET A 190 10.18 -15.91 23.23
C MET A 190 11.43 -16.75 23.00
N LYS A 191 11.51 -17.41 21.82
CA LYS A 191 12.69 -18.23 21.49
C LYS A 191 13.95 -17.36 21.39
N GLY A 192 13.86 -16.19 20.73
CA GLY A 192 15.00 -15.28 20.61
C GLY A 192 15.50 -14.77 21.96
N LEU A 193 14.61 -14.35 22.85
CA LEU A 193 14.94 -13.87 24.19
C LEU A 193 15.55 -15.00 25.06
N ALA A 194 14.95 -16.18 25.05
CA ALA A 194 15.48 -17.33 25.80
C ALA A 194 16.90 -17.73 25.39
N ILE A 195 17.27 -17.58 24.11
CA ILE A 195 18.62 -17.88 23.60
C ILE A 195 19.59 -16.75 23.93
N SER A 196 19.12 -15.48 23.95
CA SER A 196 19.96 -14.33 24.29
C SER A 196 20.24 -14.19 25.79
N GLY A 197 19.55 -14.96 26.63
CA GLY A 197 19.75 -14.93 28.10
C GLY A 197 18.95 -13.82 28.79
N ASP A 198 17.95 -13.26 28.14
CA ASP A 198 17.02 -12.27 28.71
C ASP A 198 15.71 -12.93 29.19
#